data_d33b8f3af18d43dda0f105d905042b63
#
_entry.id   d33b8f3af18d43dda0f105d905042b63
#
_cell.length_a   1.000
_cell.length_b   1.000
_cell.length_c   1.000
_cell.angle_alpha   90.00
_cell.angle_beta   90.00
_cell.angle_gamma   90.00
#
_symmetry.space_group_name_H-M   'P 1'
#
loop_
_entity.id
_entity.type
_entity.pdbx_description
1 polymer ?
#
loop_
_entity_poly.entity_id
_entity_poly.type
_entity_poly.pdbx_seq_one_letter_code
_entity_poly.pdbx_strand_id
1 'polypeptide(L)'
;GAKVNPVTSGSGTLKDAMNDALRDWVANVHDTFYIIGTVAGPHPYPAMVRDFQSVIGKETREQMIEREGRLPDTLVACIGGGSNAMGLFHPFLDDRSVKICGVEAGGHGLDVPNGHAASMTGGEPGVLHGNRTYWLQDDDGQILEGHSISAGLDYPGVGPEHSWLKDSGRVTYVAVTDKEALAAFQICTKLEGIIPAL
;
A
#
# COMPACT_ATOMS: atom_id res chain seq x y z
N GLY A 1 -25.33 15.01 4.21
CA GLY A 1 -24.38 14.30 3.42
C GLY A 1 -23.05 15.05 3.35
N ALA A 2 -21.98 14.38 2.95
CA ALA A 2 -20.67 15.01 2.79
C ALA A 2 -20.67 16.00 1.61
N LYS A 3 -19.89 17.06 1.72
CA LYS A 3 -19.55 17.92 0.61
C LYS A 3 -18.38 17.30 -0.16
N VAL A 4 -18.54 17.06 -1.46
CA VAL A 4 -17.48 16.55 -2.32
C VAL A 4 -16.79 17.73 -3.00
N ASN A 5 -15.46 17.82 -2.85
CA ASN A 5 -14.63 18.78 -3.57
C ASN A 5 -13.77 17.99 -4.58
N PRO A 6 -14.12 17.99 -5.88
CA PRO A 6 -13.33 17.31 -6.89
C PRO A 6 -12.00 18.04 -7.10
N VAL A 7 -10.90 17.30 -7.07
CA VAL A 7 -9.55 17.81 -7.36
C VAL A 7 -9.29 17.64 -8.85
N THR A 8 -9.09 18.75 -9.56
CA THR A 8 -8.87 18.78 -11.01
C THR A 8 -7.47 19.23 -11.39
N SER A 9 -6.62 19.51 -10.40
CA SER A 9 -5.21 19.85 -10.58
C SER A 9 -4.35 18.60 -10.78
N GLY A 10 -3.18 18.80 -11.37
CA GLY A 10 -2.24 17.69 -11.65
C GLY A 10 -2.78 16.74 -12.70
N SER A 11 -2.52 15.46 -12.53
CA SER A 11 -2.97 14.36 -13.41
C SER A 11 -4.33 13.76 -13.01
N GLY A 12 -4.96 14.29 -11.95
CA GLY A 12 -6.27 13.82 -11.46
C GLY A 12 -6.20 12.46 -10.76
N THR A 13 -5.06 12.11 -10.19
CA THR A 13 -4.82 10.85 -9.47
C THR A 13 -5.03 10.99 -7.96
N LEU A 14 -5.00 9.86 -7.25
CA LEU A 14 -5.05 9.80 -5.78
C LEU A 14 -3.98 10.70 -5.13
N LYS A 15 -2.79 10.77 -5.69
CA LYS A 15 -1.69 11.64 -5.23
C LYS A 15 -2.13 13.10 -5.18
N ASP A 16 -2.80 13.59 -6.22
CA ASP A 16 -3.24 14.98 -6.30
C ASP A 16 -4.34 15.28 -5.28
N ALA A 17 -5.27 14.35 -5.10
CA ALA A 17 -6.31 14.45 -4.08
C ALA A 17 -5.72 14.48 -2.66
N MET A 18 -4.72 13.66 -2.37
CA MET A 18 -4.00 13.68 -1.08
C MET A 18 -3.24 14.98 -0.86
N ASN A 19 -2.57 15.51 -1.88
CA ASN A 19 -1.89 16.81 -1.81
C ASN A 19 -2.86 17.92 -1.44
N ASP A 20 -4.03 17.97 -2.07
CA ASP A 20 -5.03 19.00 -1.83
C ASP A 20 -5.63 18.87 -0.42
N ALA A 21 -5.97 17.65 0.00
CA ALA A 21 -6.49 17.38 1.33
C ALA A 21 -5.48 17.77 2.44
N LEU A 22 -4.19 17.46 2.25
CA LEU A 22 -3.14 17.84 3.20
C LEU A 22 -2.96 19.36 3.28
N ARG A 23 -3.00 20.07 2.16
CA ARG A 23 -2.93 21.55 2.11
C ARG A 23 -4.12 22.19 2.82
N ASP A 24 -5.33 21.70 2.54
CA ASP A 24 -6.54 22.19 3.20
C ASP A 24 -6.47 21.97 4.71
N TRP A 25 -6.08 20.77 5.14
CA TRP A 25 -5.94 20.44 6.55
C TRP A 25 -4.92 21.33 7.27
N VAL A 26 -3.72 21.51 6.70
CA VAL A 26 -2.68 22.35 7.30
C VAL A 26 -3.14 23.81 7.42
N ALA A 27 -3.88 24.31 6.42
CA ALA A 27 -4.43 25.67 6.45
C ALA A 27 -5.53 25.85 7.50
N ASN A 28 -6.27 24.78 7.82
CA ASN A 28 -7.46 24.82 8.68
C ASN A 28 -7.30 23.90 9.92
N VAL A 29 -6.09 23.66 10.38
CA VAL A 29 -5.77 22.70 11.45
C VAL A 29 -6.49 22.94 12.77
N HIS A 30 -6.95 24.17 13.03
CA HIS A 30 -7.62 24.54 14.28
C HIS A 30 -9.04 23.99 14.40
N ASP A 31 -9.72 23.73 13.30
CA ASP A 31 -11.13 23.31 13.26
C ASP A 31 -11.40 22.14 12.29
N THR A 32 -10.34 21.61 11.68
CA THR A 32 -10.43 20.53 10.69
C THR A 32 -9.64 19.31 11.15
N PHE A 33 -10.31 18.16 11.15
CA PHE A 33 -9.68 16.86 11.41
C PHE A 33 -9.41 16.15 10.09
N TYR A 34 -8.16 15.73 9.86
CA TYR A 34 -7.76 14.99 8.67
C TYR A 34 -8.01 13.49 8.87
N ILE A 35 -8.88 12.93 8.02
CA ILE A 35 -9.14 11.48 7.99
C ILE A 35 -8.31 10.88 6.85
N ILE A 36 -7.26 10.14 7.21
CA ILE A 36 -6.39 9.45 6.25
C ILE A 36 -6.71 7.97 6.21
N GLY A 37 -6.76 7.37 5.01
CA GLY A 37 -7.08 5.96 4.79
C GLY A 37 -5.86 5.08 4.51
N THR A 38 -4.62 5.59 4.66
CA THR A 38 -3.39 4.83 4.39
C THR A 38 -2.38 4.96 5.53
N VAL A 39 -1.38 4.06 5.59
CA VAL A 39 -0.27 4.09 6.55
C VAL A 39 0.87 5.03 6.13
N ALA A 40 0.67 5.86 5.10
CA ALA A 40 1.59 6.91 4.68
C ALA A 40 1.27 8.24 5.39
N GLY A 41 2.17 9.22 5.25
CA GLY A 41 1.98 10.55 5.81
C GLY A 41 2.82 10.80 7.08
N PRO A 42 2.70 12.00 7.68
CA PRO A 42 3.49 12.38 8.83
C PRO A 42 3.05 11.63 10.10
N HIS A 43 3.95 11.55 11.07
CA HIS A 43 3.58 11.06 12.40
C HIS A 43 2.43 11.92 13.00
N PRO A 44 1.39 11.32 13.63
CA PRO A 44 1.29 9.91 14.06
C PRO A 44 0.50 8.99 13.10
N TYR A 45 0.13 9.47 11.91
CA TYR A 45 -0.79 8.75 11.03
C TYR A 45 -0.35 7.33 10.67
N PRO A 46 0.91 7.05 10.30
CA PRO A 46 1.32 5.69 10.01
C PRO A 46 1.07 4.72 11.16
N ALA A 47 1.44 5.11 12.37
CA ALA A 47 1.23 4.29 13.57
C ALA A 47 -0.26 4.11 13.89
N MET A 48 -1.04 5.19 13.82
CA MET A 48 -2.47 5.18 14.12
C MET A 48 -3.23 4.27 13.14
N VAL A 49 -2.98 4.41 11.84
CA VAL A 49 -3.64 3.59 10.82
C VAL A 49 -3.19 2.13 10.93
N ARG A 50 -1.91 1.84 11.18
CA ARG A 50 -1.42 0.49 11.49
C ARG A 50 -2.20 -0.13 12.64
N ASP A 51 -2.32 0.58 13.76
CA ASP A 51 -2.95 0.06 14.97
C ASP A 51 -4.43 -0.26 14.74
N PHE A 52 -5.15 0.61 14.01
CA PHE A 52 -6.54 0.36 13.64
C PHE A 52 -6.68 -0.82 12.67
N GLN A 53 -5.82 -0.93 11.67
CA GLN A 53 -5.83 -2.01 10.70
C GLN A 53 -5.33 -3.35 11.28
N SER A 54 -4.61 -3.34 12.41
CA SER A 54 -4.07 -4.56 13.03
C SER A 54 -5.14 -5.56 13.47
N VAL A 55 -6.42 -5.16 13.50
CA VAL A 55 -7.53 -6.10 13.69
C VAL A 55 -7.50 -7.22 12.65
N ILE A 56 -7.10 -6.93 11.40
CA ILE A 56 -6.97 -7.92 10.31
C ILE A 56 -6.03 -9.05 10.73
N GLY A 57 -4.82 -8.72 11.15
CA GLY A 57 -3.84 -9.74 11.53
C GLY A 57 -4.15 -10.45 12.85
N LYS A 58 -4.77 -9.76 13.80
CA LYS A 58 -5.22 -10.38 15.08
C LYS A 58 -6.28 -11.45 14.80
N GLU A 59 -7.32 -11.11 14.05
CA GLU A 59 -8.38 -12.07 13.68
C GLU A 59 -7.83 -13.19 12.79
N THR A 60 -6.92 -12.88 11.87
CA THR A 60 -6.25 -13.92 11.05
C THR A 60 -5.53 -14.93 11.92
N ARG A 61 -4.78 -14.47 12.94
CA ARG A 61 -4.08 -15.35 13.88
C ARG A 61 -5.04 -16.25 14.62
N GLU A 62 -6.11 -15.70 15.18
CA GLU A 62 -7.13 -16.45 15.92
C GLU A 62 -7.79 -17.50 15.04
N GLN A 63 -8.21 -17.11 13.85
CA GLN A 63 -8.87 -18.00 12.87
C GLN A 63 -7.94 -19.14 12.40
N MET A 64 -6.65 -18.86 12.18
CA MET A 64 -5.68 -19.88 11.79
C MET A 64 -5.45 -20.91 12.91
N ILE A 65 -5.28 -20.46 14.14
CA ILE A 65 -5.13 -21.35 15.29
C ILE A 65 -6.41 -22.18 15.51
N GLU A 66 -7.60 -21.58 15.38
CA GLU A 66 -8.87 -22.28 15.54
C GLU A 66 -9.09 -23.35 14.47
N ARG A 67 -8.77 -23.05 13.21
CA ARG A 67 -9.07 -23.93 12.05
C ARG A 67 -7.96 -24.93 11.76
N GLU A 68 -6.71 -24.50 11.87
CA GLU A 68 -5.54 -25.26 11.43
C GLU A 68 -4.64 -25.71 12.59
N GLY A 69 -4.89 -25.24 13.82
CA GLY A 69 -4.08 -25.55 15.00
C GLY A 69 -2.68 -24.93 14.98
N ARG A 70 -2.37 -24.05 14.00
CA ARG A 70 -1.04 -23.46 13.83
C ARG A 70 -1.11 -22.09 13.12
N LEU A 71 -0.03 -21.35 13.17
CA LEU A 71 0.14 -20.13 12.37
C LEU A 71 0.31 -20.47 10.89
N PRO A 72 0.02 -19.52 9.98
CA PRO A 72 0.24 -19.70 8.54
C PRO A 72 1.73 -19.79 8.24
N ASP A 73 2.10 -20.51 7.17
CA ASP A 73 3.49 -20.56 6.69
C ASP A 73 3.89 -19.24 6.03
N THR A 74 2.94 -18.58 5.37
CA THR A 74 3.21 -17.36 4.62
C THR A 74 1.98 -16.44 4.68
N LEU A 75 2.24 -15.13 4.85
CA LEU A 75 1.27 -14.06 4.64
C LEU A 75 1.56 -13.37 3.31
N VAL A 76 0.52 -13.08 2.55
CA VAL A 76 0.62 -12.37 1.28
C VAL A 76 -0.43 -11.25 1.26
N ALA A 77 -0.03 -10.05 0.88
CA ALA A 77 -0.96 -8.94 0.70
C ALA A 77 -0.51 -7.99 -0.40
N CYS A 78 -1.46 -7.36 -1.08
CA CYS A 78 -1.17 -6.32 -2.06
C CYS A 78 -0.77 -5.02 -1.37
N ILE A 79 0.10 -4.26 -2.05
CA ILE A 79 0.68 -3.01 -1.56
C ILE A 79 0.39 -1.88 -2.57
N GLY A 80 -0.45 -0.93 -2.14
CA GLY A 80 -0.49 0.43 -2.67
C GLY A 80 0.17 1.33 -1.62
N GLY A 81 -0.60 2.13 -0.87
CA GLY A 81 -0.08 2.81 0.33
C GLY A 81 0.28 1.84 1.46
N GLY A 82 -0.29 0.65 1.48
CA GLY A 82 0.10 -0.49 2.32
C GLY A 82 -0.65 -0.67 3.63
N SER A 83 -1.82 -0.04 3.81
CA SER A 83 -2.55 -0.12 5.09
C SER A 83 -3.11 -1.50 5.40
N ASN A 84 -3.74 -2.17 4.43
CA ASN A 84 -4.24 -3.53 4.58
C ASN A 84 -3.10 -4.51 4.91
N ALA A 85 -2.00 -4.40 4.18
CA ALA A 85 -0.83 -5.25 4.37
C ALA A 85 -0.20 -5.01 5.76
N MET A 86 -0.04 -3.75 6.19
CA MET A 86 0.48 -3.45 7.51
C MET A 86 -0.43 -3.99 8.61
N GLY A 87 -1.76 -3.87 8.44
CA GLY A 87 -2.73 -4.45 9.35
C GLY A 87 -2.63 -5.97 9.48
N LEU A 88 -2.38 -6.66 8.37
CA LEU A 88 -2.15 -8.10 8.36
C LEU A 88 -0.78 -8.47 8.95
N PHE A 89 0.28 -7.77 8.55
CA PHE A 89 1.67 -8.15 8.85
C PHE A 89 2.07 -7.82 10.29
N HIS A 90 1.65 -6.67 10.82
CA HIS A 90 2.10 -6.15 12.10
C HIS A 90 1.97 -7.15 13.25
N PRO A 91 0.82 -7.85 13.45
CA PRO A 91 0.69 -8.85 14.52
C PRO A 91 1.56 -10.10 14.36
N PHE A 92 2.22 -10.28 13.21
CA PHE A 92 3.07 -11.45 12.91
C PHE A 92 4.57 -11.10 12.78
N LEU A 93 4.95 -9.84 13.03
CA LEU A 93 6.35 -9.41 12.80
C LEU A 93 7.35 -10.18 13.68
N ASP A 94 6.97 -10.57 14.87
CA ASP A 94 7.82 -11.34 15.80
C ASP A 94 7.81 -12.85 15.52
N ASP A 95 6.87 -13.35 14.74
CA ASP A 95 6.80 -14.78 14.38
C ASP A 95 7.74 -15.08 13.20
N ARG A 96 9.01 -15.30 13.51
CA ARG A 96 10.07 -15.50 12.49
C ARG A 96 9.87 -16.72 11.59
N SER A 97 9.05 -17.68 11.99
CA SER A 97 8.67 -18.84 11.17
C SER A 97 7.67 -18.47 10.07
N VAL A 98 6.91 -17.39 10.23
CA VAL A 98 5.94 -16.92 9.24
C VAL A 98 6.66 -16.05 8.21
N LYS A 99 6.64 -16.47 6.95
CA LYS A 99 7.13 -15.66 5.83
C LYS A 99 6.12 -14.57 5.51
N ILE A 100 6.61 -13.41 5.10
CA ILE A 100 5.74 -12.29 4.75
C ILE A 100 6.15 -11.75 3.38
N CYS A 101 5.16 -11.60 2.49
CA CYS A 101 5.35 -11.14 1.13
C CYS A 101 4.35 -10.01 0.82
N GLY A 102 4.86 -8.85 0.42
CA GLY A 102 4.10 -7.74 -0.14
C GLY A 102 4.14 -7.78 -1.65
N VAL A 103 2.99 -7.63 -2.32
CA VAL A 103 2.87 -7.68 -3.78
C VAL A 103 2.48 -6.32 -4.29
N GLU A 104 3.32 -5.73 -5.12
CA GLU A 104 3.14 -4.41 -5.71
C GLU A 104 2.64 -4.48 -7.16
N ALA A 105 2.03 -3.39 -7.61
CA ALA A 105 1.57 -3.25 -8.98
C ALA A 105 2.75 -3.00 -9.94
N GLY A 106 3.21 -4.06 -10.59
CA GLY A 106 4.25 -4.01 -11.63
C GLY A 106 3.77 -3.48 -12.98
N GLY A 107 2.47 -3.22 -13.14
CA GLY A 107 1.89 -2.57 -14.29
C GLY A 107 2.30 -3.21 -15.62
N HIS A 108 2.84 -2.41 -16.52
CA HIS A 108 3.36 -2.86 -17.80
C HIS A 108 4.78 -3.44 -17.71
N GLY A 109 5.43 -3.34 -16.55
CA GLY A 109 6.80 -3.79 -16.27
C GLY A 109 7.63 -2.70 -15.60
N LEU A 110 8.59 -3.10 -14.76
CA LEU A 110 9.44 -2.16 -14.02
C LEU A 110 10.37 -1.35 -14.93
N ASP A 111 10.71 -1.89 -16.10
CA ASP A 111 11.57 -1.22 -17.10
C ASP A 111 10.81 -0.23 -18.01
N VAL A 112 9.49 -0.14 -17.87
CA VAL A 112 8.65 0.77 -18.66
C VAL A 112 8.50 2.10 -17.94
N PRO A 113 8.96 3.21 -18.51
CA PRO A 113 8.80 4.53 -17.91
C PRO A 113 7.32 4.84 -17.60
N ASN A 114 7.04 5.25 -16.36
CA ASN A 114 5.68 5.49 -15.84
C ASN A 114 4.72 4.30 -16.01
N GLY A 115 5.27 3.09 -16.13
CA GLY A 115 4.51 1.88 -16.44
C GLY A 115 4.10 1.06 -15.22
N HIS A 116 4.47 1.43 -14.00
CA HIS A 116 4.21 0.68 -12.79
C HIS A 116 3.98 1.59 -11.57
N ALA A 117 3.45 1.03 -10.48
CA ALA A 117 3.30 1.70 -9.20
C ALA A 117 4.07 0.99 -8.05
N ALA A 118 5.07 0.20 -8.41
CA ALA A 118 5.85 -0.62 -7.50
C ALA A 118 6.98 0.22 -6.85
N SER A 119 6.66 0.98 -5.80
CA SER A 119 7.59 1.88 -5.15
C SER A 119 8.69 1.17 -4.34
N MET A 120 8.39 -0.02 -3.78
CA MET A 120 9.38 -0.79 -3.01
C MET A 120 10.40 -1.49 -3.89
N THR A 121 9.98 -1.98 -5.07
CA THR A 121 10.83 -2.75 -5.98
C THR A 121 11.48 -1.89 -7.06
N GLY A 122 10.84 -0.79 -7.46
CA GLY A 122 11.30 0.08 -8.54
C GLY A 122 11.56 1.54 -8.15
N GLY A 123 11.32 1.92 -6.89
CA GLY A 123 11.51 3.29 -6.41
C GLY A 123 12.76 3.48 -5.58
N GLU A 124 13.03 4.74 -5.22
CA GLU A 124 14.18 5.18 -4.45
C GLU A 124 13.77 5.79 -3.10
N PRO A 125 14.66 5.78 -2.09
CA PRO A 125 14.39 6.44 -0.82
C PRO A 125 14.26 7.97 -0.97
N GLY A 126 13.22 8.54 -0.37
CA GLY A 126 13.03 9.98 -0.36
C GLY A 126 11.93 10.41 0.60
N VAL A 127 11.35 11.60 0.39
CA VAL A 127 10.29 12.16 1.23
C VAL A 127 9.06 12.45 0.38
N LEU A 128 7.96 11.82 0.71
CA LEU A 128 6.66 12.04 0.07
C LEU A 128 5.59 12.21 1.15
N HIS A 129 4.69 13.20 0.99
CA HIS A 129 3.57 13.45 1.90
C HIS A 129 3.95 13.48 3.39
N GLY A 130 5.14 14.02 3.71
CA GLY A 130 5.60 14.20 5.09
C GLY A 130 6.19 12.97 5.76
N ASN A 131 6.45 11.89 5.03
CA ASN A 131 7.18 10.73 5.55
C ASN A 131 8.37 10.33 4.65
N ARG A 132 9.43 9.82 5.27
CA ARG A 132 10.54 9.20 4.56
C ARG A 132 10.16 7.77 4.17
N THR A 133 10.26 7.47 2.87
CA THR A 133 9.82 6.19 2.31
C THR A 133 10.50 5.91 0.98
N TYR A 134 10.31 4.72 0.43
CA TYR A 134 10.55 4.45 -0.99
C TYR A 134 9.40 5.05 -1.81
N TRP A 135 9.73 5.71 -2.91
CA TRP A 135 8.75 6.31 -3.81
C TRP A 135 9.28 6.43 -5.24
N LEU A 136 8.36 6.62 -6.18
CA LEU A 136 8.71 6.76 -7.60
C LEU A 136 9.09 8.21 -7.88
N GLN A 137 10.36 8.44 -8.23
CA GLN A 137 10.91 9.75 -8.53
C GLN A 137 11.89 9.67 -9.70
N ASP A 138 12.04 10.77 -10.42
CA ASP A 138 13.06 10.95 -11.43
C ASP A 138 14.40 11.42 -10.81
N ASP A 139 15.40 11.61 -11.67
CA ASP A 139 16.76 12.06 -11.24
C ASP A 139 16.75 13.47 -10.62
N ASP A 140 15.73 14.28 -10.91
CA ASP A 140 15.53 15.60 -10.33
C ASP A 140 14.70 15.57 -9.02
N GLY A 141 14.30 14.38 -8.58
CA GLY A 141 13.47 14.19 -7.38
C GLY A 141 12.01 14.61 -7.58
N GLN A 142 11.52 14.60 -8.81
CA GLN A 142 10.11 14.84 -9.10
C GLN A 142 9.34 13.53 -9.08
N ILE A 143 8.08 13.61 -8.67
CA ILE A 143 7.17 12.45 -8.66
C ILE A 143 6.98 11.91 -10.07
N LEU A 144 7.20 10.61 -10.24
CA LEU A 144 6.74 9.87 -11.40
C LEU A 144 5.30 9.40 -11.18
N GLU A 145 4.51 9.43 -12.23
CA GLU A 145 3.15 8.89 -12.20
C GLU A 145 3.19 7.37 -12.13
N GLY A 146 2.42 6.81 -11.19
CA GLY A 146 2.25 5.37 -11.10
C GLY A 146 1.20 4.87 -12.07
N HIS A 147 1.42 3.67 -12.62
CA HIS A 147 0.41 2.95 -13.40
C HIS A 147 0.04 1.63 -12.73
N SER A 148 -1.26 1.36 -12.64
CA SER A 148 -1.81 0.08 -12.20
C SER A 148 -3.18 -0.13 -12.82
N ILE A 149 -3.47 -1.34 -13.28
CA ILE A 149 -4.83 -1.74 -13.66
C ILE A 149 -5.74 -1.89 -12.43
N SER A 150 -5.13 -2.12 -11.25
CA SER A 150 -5.84 -2.25 -9.98
C SER A 150 -6.17 -0.88 -9.43
N ALA A 151 -7.46 -0.59 -9.27
CA ALA A 151 -7.90 0.63 -8.61
C ALA A 151 -7.37 0.69 -7.17
N GLY A 152 -6.72 1.80 -6.80
CA GLY A 152 -6.13 2.00 -5.48
C GLY A 152 -4.73 1.42 -5.27
N LEU A 153 -4.11 0.83 -6.29
CA LEU A 153 -2.70 0.41 -6.28
C LEU A 153 -1.82 1.27 -7.21
N ASP A 154 -2.20 2.51 -7.46
CA ASP A 154 -1.52 3.48 -8.31
C ASP A 154 -0.78 4.59 -7.52
N TYR A 155 -0.74 4.48 -6.20
CA TYR A 155 -0.03 5.43 -5.35
C TYR A 155 1.50 5.28 -5.52
N PRO A 156 2.23 6.38 -5.80
CA PRO A 156 3.65 6.32 -6.15
C PRO A 156 4.59 6.20 -4.94
N GLY A 157 4.09 5.86 -3.79
CA GLY A 157 4.84 5.70 -2.55
C GLY A 157 4.20 4.64 -1.65
N VAL A 158 4.73 4.50 -0.44
CA VAL A 158 4.27 3.49 0.52
C VAL A 158 4.44 4.02 1.95
N GLY A 159 3.81 3.38 2.92
CA GLY A 159 4.00 3.69 4.33
C GLY A 159 5.46 3.47 4.80
N PRO A 160 5.99 4.31 5.70
CA PRO A 160 7.38 4.27 6.12
C PRO A 160 7.76 2.97 6.86
N GLU A 161 6.82 2.31 7.53
CA GLU A 161 7.08 1.02 8.16
C GLU A 161 7.35 -0.08 7.14
N HIS A 162 6.71 -0.06 5.97
CA HIS A 162 7.03 -0.97 4.87
C HIS A 162 8.48 -0.79 4.40
N SER A 163 8.93 0.46 4.28
CA SER A 163 10.32 0.76 3.91
C SER A 163 11.31 0.16 4.92
N TRP A 164 11.03 0.33 6.21
CA TRP A 164 11.84 -0.30 7.27
C TRP A 164 11.79 -1.84 7.22
N LEU A 165 10.62 -2.43 6.94
CA LEU A 165 10.48 -3.90 6.83
C LEU A 165 11.25 -4.47 5.63
N LYS A 166 11.36 -3.72 4.53
CA LYS A 166 12.23 -4.05 3.40
C LYS A 166 13.69 -4.01 3.82
N ASP A 167 14.15 -2.89 4.38
CA ASP A 167 15.55 -2.69 4.74
C ASP A 167 16.03 -3.67 5.81
N SER A 168 15.15 -4.03 6.75
CA SER A 168 15.43 -5.06 7.77
C SER A 168 15.37 -6.51 7.26
N GLY A 169 14.91 -6.71 6.02
CA GLY A 169 14.73 -8.04 5.43
C GLY A 169 13.61 -8.87 6.08
N ARG A 170 12.70 -8.22 6.83
CA ARG A 170 11.58 -8.94 7.47
C ARG A 170 10.47 -9.31 6.49
N VAL A 171 10.24 -8.48 5.49
CA VAL A 171 9.23 -8.67 4.45
C VAL A 171 9.91 -8.67 3.09
N THR A 172 9.53 -9.62 2.24
CA THR A 172 9.93 -9.64 0.82
C THR A 172 8.88 -8.89 0.01
N TYR A 173 9.32 -8.01 -0.88
CA TYR A 173 8.44 -7.30 -1.80
C TYR A 173 8.70 -7.76 -3.22
N VAL A 174 7.62 -7.99 -3.96
CA VAL A 174 7.66 -8.41 -5.37
C VAL A 174 6.68 -7.59 -6.19
N ALA A 175 7.00 -7.36 -7.46
CA ALA A 175 6.10 -6.70 -8.38
C ALA A 175 5.44 -7.74 -9.30
N VAL A 176 4.14 -7.56 -9.56
CA VAL A 176 3.34 -8.40 -10.46
C VAL A 176 2.75 -7.52 -11.55
N THR A 177 2.94 -7.90 -12.81
CA THR A 177 2.44 -7.14 -13.96
C THR A 177 0.92 -7.25 -14.09
N ASP A 178 0.31 -6.28 -14.79
CA ASP A 178 -1.13 -6.27 -15.09
C ASP A 178 -1.57 -7.58 -15.78
N LYS A 179 -0.73 -8.09 -16.69
CA LYS A 179 -1.01 -9.35 -17.39
C LYS A 179 -1.05 -10.56 -16.45
N GLU A 180 -0.12 -10.64 -15.52
CA GLU A 180 -0.06 -11.71 -14.52
C GLU A 180 -1.23 -11.59 -13.53
N ALA A 181 -1.53 -10.38 -13.07
CA ALA A 181 -2.67 -10.11 -12.18
C ALA A 181 -3.99 -10.51 -12.82
N LEU A 182 -4.23 -10.13 -14.09
CA LEU A 182 -5.42 -10.52 -14.84
C LEU A 182 -5.52 -12.05 -15.03
N ALA A 183 -4.41 -12.70 -15.33
CA ALA A 183 -4.40 -14.16 -15.46
C ALA A 183 -4.75 -14.85 -14.13
N ALA A 184 -4.17 -14.38 -13.02
CA ALA A 184 -4.48 -14.89 -11.68
C ALA A 184 -5.95 -14.62 -11.28
N PHE A 185 -6.46 -13.43 -11.58
CA PHE A 185 -7.87 -13.07 -11.39
C PHE A 185 -8.80 -14.07 -12.09
N GLN A 186 -8.55 -14.35 -13.37
CA GLN A 186 -9.36 -15.28 -14.15
C GLN A 186 -9.27 -16.72 -13.61
N ILE A 187 -8.08 -17.17 -13.19
CA ILE A 187 -7.88 -18.47 -12.58
C ILE A 187 -8.66 -18.57 -11.27
N CYS A 188 -8.53 -17.59 -10.39
CA CYS A 188 -9.25 -17.54 -9.12
C CYS A 188 -10.76 -17.56 -9.32
N THR A 189 -11.28 -16.73 -10.22
CA THR A 189 -12.72 -16.71 -10.56
C THR A 189 -13.22 -18.07 -11.05
N LYS A 190 -12.43 -18.73 -11.91
CA LYS A 190 -12.80 -20.00 -12.50
C LYS A 190 -12.77 -21.16 -11.50
N LEU A 191 -11.78 -21.21 -10.62
CA LEU A 191 -11.57 -22.32 -9.69
C LEU A 191 -12.37 -22.16 -8.40
N GLU A 192 -12.44 -20.95 -7.86
CA GLU A 192 -13.06 -20.68 -6.55
C GLU A 192 -14.51 -20.17 -6.67
N GLY A 193 -14.95 -19.77 -7.88
CA GLY A 193 -16.29 -19.23 -8.09
C GLY A 193 -16.52 -17.85 -7.47
N ILE A 194 -15.44 -17.11 -7.17
CA ILE A 194 -15.50 -15.76 -6.61
C ILE A 194 -14.95 -14.74 -7.62
N ILE A 195 -15.35 -13.48 -7.48
CA ILE A 195 -14.78 -12.37 -8.24
C ILE A 195 -13.91 -11.58 -7.24
N PRO A 196 -12.57 -11.81 -7.21
CA PRO A 196 -11.69 -11.06 -6.31
C PRO A 196 -11.52 -9.62 -6.78
N ALA A 197 -11.00 -8.76 -5.92
CA ALA A 197 -10.46 -7.48 -6.36
C ALA A 197 -9.21 -7.72 -7.23
N LEU A 198 -9.04 -6.88 -8.23
CA LEU A 198 -7.87 -6.93 -9.10
C LEU A 198 -6.76 -6.06 -8.53
#